data_53337282517198dc594d81efad7188f8
#
_entry.id   53337282517198dc594d81efad7188f8
#
_cell.length_a   1.000
_cell.length_b   1.000
_cell.length_c   1.000
_cell.angle_alpha   90.00
_cell.angle_beta   90.00
_cell.angle_gamma   90.00
#
_symmetry.space_group_name_H-M   'P 1'
#
loop_
_entity.id
_entity.type
_entity.pdbx_description
1 polymer ?
#
loop_
_entity_poly.entity_id
_entity_poly.type
_entity_poly.pdbx_seq_one_letter_code
_entity_poly.pdbx_strand_id
1 'polypeptide(L)'
;MDAVDQQSMTGAVIKEYRLDLAQLWLEFVGLGGDASEQLIRDYCAGDAALPAKERDALAQAVNEHCAAVGLPLRAPLSESALFLLQPERHDPERKDPYSSK
;
A
#
# COMPACT_ATOMS: atom_id res chain seq x y z
N MET A 1 4.25 -7.72 -8.26
CA MET A 1 4.48 -6.31 -8.64
C MET A 1 5.93 -5.98 -8.37
N ASP A 2 6.59 -5.48 -9.38
CA ASP A 2 7.98 -5.08 -9.32
C ASP A 2 8.10 -3.83 -8.45
N ALA A 3 9.19 -3.71 -7.72
CA ALA A 3 9.41 -2.58 -6.80
C ALA A 3 9.40 -1.23 -7.53
N VAL A 4 9.96 -1.19 -8.74
CA VAL A 4 10.00 0.03 -9.54
C VAL A 4 8.59 0.40 -10.00
N ASP A 5 7.82 -0.58 -10.42
CA ASP A 5 6.44 -0.33 -10.84
C ASP A 5 5.58 0.10 -9.66
N GLN A 6 5.77 -0.52 -8.50
CA GLN A 6 5.05 -0.12 -7.31
C GLN A 6 5.35 1.33 -6.94
N GLN A 7 6.63 1.72 -6.98
CA GLN A 7 7.05 3.08 -6.68
C GLN A 7 6.41 4.08 -7.64
N SER A 8 6.47 3.78 -8.92
CA SER A 8 5.94 4.65 -9.97
C SER A 8 4.44 4.83 -9.83
N MET A 9 3.72 3.74 -9.59
CA MET A 9 2.26 3.79 -9.49
C MET A 9 1.79 4.44 -8.20
N THR A 10 2.50 4.21 -7.09
CA THR A 10 2.17 4.87 -5.81
C THR A 10 2.37 6.38 -5.95
N GLY A 11 3.49 6.79 -6.53
CA GLY A 11 3.75 8.22 -6.77
C GLY A 11 2.74 8.84 -7.70
N ALA A 12 2.29 8.09 -8.71
CA ALA A 12 1.31 8.59 -9.66
C ALA A 12 -0.05 8.85 -8.98
N VAL A 13 -0.49 7.97 -8.09
CA VAL A 13 -1.75 8.18 -7.37
C VAL A 13 -1.66 9.42 -6.49
N ILE A 14 -0.55 9.58 -5.76
CA ILE A 14 -0.34 10.74 -4.91
C ILE A 14 -0.37 12.03 -5.72
N LYS A 15 0.30 12.02 -6.87
CA LYS A 15 0.36 13.19 -7.74
C LYS A 15 -0.99 13.49 -8.39
N GLU A 16 -1.66 12.45 -8.86
CA GLU A 16 -2.95 12.60 -9.55
C GLU A 16 -3.98 13.27 -8.65
N TYR A 17 -4.02 12.86 -7.38
CA TYR A 17 -5.01 13.39 -6.43
C TYR A 17 -4.46 14.50 -5.56
N ARG A 18 -3.20 14.90 -5.79
CA ARG A 18 -2.53 15.97 -5.03
C ARG A 18 -2.62 15.72 -3.53
N LEU A 19 -2.31 14.49 -3.12
CA LEU A 19 -2.40 14.10 -1.72
C LEU A 19 -1.31 14.80 -0.91
N ASP A 20 -1.65 15.15 0.33
CA ASP A 20 -0.72 15.81 1.24
C ASP A 20 0.25 14.77 1.82
N LEU A 21 1.52 14.85 1.42
CA LEU A 21 2.53 13.90 1.85
C LEU A 21 2.80 13.93 3.34
N ALA A 22 2.68 15.10 3.98
CA ALA A 22 2.86 15.20 5.42
C ALA A 22 1.78 14.40 6.15
N GLN A 23 0.54 14.50 5.69
CA GLN A 23 -0.58 13.77 6.27
C GLN A 23 -0.42 12.26 6.01
N LEU A 24 -0.03 11.89 4.79
CA LEU A 24 0.20 10.48 4.46
C LEU A 24 1.34 9.90 5.29
N TRP A 25 2.38 10.69 5.54
CA TRP A 25 3.49 10.23 6.35
C TRP A 25 3.04 9.90 7.77
N LEU A 26 2.16 10.71 8.35
CA LEU A 26 1.63 10.42 9.68
C LEU A 26 0.85 9.10 9.69
N GLU A 27 0.05 8.86 8.66
CA GLU A 27 -0.68 7.60 8.55
C GLU A 27 0.26 6.42 8.32
N PHE A 28 1.29 6.62 7.51
CA PHE A 28 2.33 5.64 7.26
C PHE A 28 3.03 5.23 8.56
N VAL A 29 3.39 6.20 9.40
CA VAL A 29 4.01 5.92 10.70
C VAL A 29 3.05 5.12 11.58
N GLY A 30 1.76 5.48 11.56
CA GLY A 30 0.74 4.76 12.31
C GLY A 30 0.56 3.32 11.87
N LEU A 31 0.95 2.99 10.64
CA LEU A 31 0.89 1.64 10.11
C LEU A 31 2.19 0.87 10.32
N GLY A 32 3.13 1.44 11.08
CA GLY A 32 4.38 0.78 11.40
C GLY A 32 5.55 1.17 10.51
N GLY A 33 5.40 2.20 9.70
CA GLY A 33 6.50 2.67 8.84
C GLY A 33 7.57 3.39 9.65
N ASP A 34 8.82 3.23 9.26
CA ASP A 34 9.97 3.81 9.95
C ASP A 34 10.68 4.91 9.16
N ALA A 35 10.38 5.05 7.88
CA ALA A 35 11.06 6.04 7.04
C ALA A 35 10.66 7.46 7.44
N SER A 36 11.59 8.40 7.24
CA SER A 36 11.31 9.81 7.49
C SER A 36 10.39 10.38 6.41
N GLU A 37 9.78 11.52 6.70
CA GLU A 37 8.96 12.20 5.71
C GLU A 37 9.78 12.54 4.45
N GLN A 38 11.03 12.99 4.63
CA GLN A 38 11.87 13.33 3.49
C GLN A 38 12.15 12.10 2.63
N LEU A 39 12.40 10.95 3.25
CA LEU A 39 12.65 9.73 2.49
C LEU A 39 11.40 9.31 1.71
N ILE A 40 10.22 9.48 2.29
CA ILE A 40 8.97 9.22 1.57
C ILE A 40 8.83 10.15 0.37
N ARG A 41 9.16 11.44 0.53
CA ARG A 41 9.11 12.38 -0.59
C ARG A 41 10.07 11.97 -1.71
N ASP A 42 11.28 11.56 -1.33
CA ASP A 42 12.29 11.13 -2.30
C ASP A 42 11.83 9.86 -3.01
N TYR A 43 11.24 8.93 -2.26
CA TYR A 43 10.69 7.70 -2.84
C TYR A 43 9.61 8.02 -3.87
N CYS A 44 8.67 8.90 -3.54
CA CYS A 44 7.58 9.25 -4.45
C CYS A 44 8.09 9.97 -5.69
N ALA A 45 9.22 10.67 -5.58
CA ALA A 45 9.84 11.34 -6.72
C ALA A 45 10.71 10.41 -7.57
N GLY A 46 10.93 9.18 -7.10
CA GLY A 46 11.78 8.22 -7.80
C GLY A 46 13.24 8.34 -7.44
N ASP A 47 13.58 9.11 -6.41
CA ASP A 47 14.97 9.41 -6.05
C ASP A 47 15.52 8.53 -4.94
N ALA A 48 14.69 7.69 -4.33
CA ALA A 48 15.12 6.79 -3.26
C ALA A 48 14.31 5.52 -3.32
N ALA A 49 14.81 4.47 -2.68
CA ALA A 49 14.12 3.18 -2.59
C ALA A 49 13.68 2.92 -1.16
N LEU A 50 12.68 2.08 -0.99
CA LEU A 50 12.21 1.62 0.30
C LEU A 50 12.13 0.10 0.32
N PRO A 51 12.35 -0.54 1.47
CA PRO A 51 12.11 -1.98 1.60
C PRO A 51 10.63 -2.30 1.40
N ALA A 52 10.33 -3.56 1.07
CA ALA A 52 8.97 -3.98 0.79
C ALA A 52 7.98 -3.62 1.88
N LYS A 53 8.38 -3.81 3.15
CA LYS A 53 7.52 -3.48 4.29
C LYS A 53 7.12 -2.02 4.27
N GLU A 54 8.08 -1.13 4.00
CA GLU A 54 7.83 0.31 3.98
C GLU A 54 7.00 0.71 2.76
N ARG A 55 7.30 0.12 1.61
CA ARG A 55 6.53 0.39 0.39
C ARG A 55 5.06 0.04 0.59
N ASP A 56 4.81 -1.09 1.25
CA ASP A 56 3.45 -1.58 1.46
C ASP A 56 2.71 -0.75 2.51
N ALA A 57 3.41 -0.29 3.55
CA ALA A 57 2.81 0.60 4.54
C ALA A 57 2.38 1.92 3.89
N LEU A 58 3.22 2.46 3.00
CA LEU A 58 2.86 3.69 2.30
C LEU A 58 1.68 3.46 1.35
N ALA A 59 1.70 2.37 0.60
CA ALA A 59 0.59 2.05 -0.30
C ALA A 59 -0.71 1.88 0.47
N GLN A 60 -0.66 1.25 1.64
CA GLN A 60 -1.84 1.09 2.47
C GLN A 60 -2.35 2.44 2.98
N ALA A 61 -1.45 3.33 3.40
CA ALA A 61 -1.84 4.68 3.84
C ALA A 61 -2.55 5.42 2.71
N VAL A 62 -1.99 5.36 1.50
CA VAL A 62 -2.61 5.99 0.32
C VAL A 62 -3.99 5.40 0.07
N ASN A 63 -4.10 4.08 0.11
CA ASN A 63 -5.35 3.41 -0.20
C ASN A 63 -6.43 3.69 0.84
N GLU A 64 -6.06 3.76 2.11
CA GLU A 64 -7.03 4.10 3.16
C GLU A 64 -7.52 5.53 3.01
N HIS A 65 -6.62 6.44 2.66
CA HIS A 65 -7.03 7.82 2.41
C HIS A 65 -7.97 7.90 1.20
N CYS A 66 -7.62 7.25 0.10
CA CYS A 66 -8.46 7.26 -1.10
C CYS A 66 -9.83 6.67 -0.81
N ALA A 67 -9.89 5.58 -0.05
CA ALA A 67 -11.16 4.97 0.31
C ALA A 67 -12.01 5.90 1.17
N ALA A 68 -11.37 6.60 2.11
CA ALA A 68 -12.08 7.49 3.03
C ALA A 68 -12.72 8.67 2.30
N VAL A 69 -12.11 9.15 1.22
CA VAL A 69 -12.63 10.32 0.49
C VAL A 69 -13.27 9.94 -0.86
N GLY A 70 -13.42 8.64 -1.13
CA GLY A 70 -14.16 8.19 -2.32
C GLY A 70 -13.40 8.24 -3.63
N LEU A 71 -12.07 8.27 -3.60
CA LEU A 71 -11.27 8.28 -4.82
C LEU A 71 -11.04 6.86 -5.32
N PRO A 72 -11.21 6.61 -6.64
CA PRO A 72 -11.19 5.24 -7.16
C PRO A 72 -9.81 4.61 -7.36
N LEU A 73 -8.76 5.42 -7.63
CA LEU A 73 -7.44 4.84 -7.86
C LEU A 73 -6.82 4.36 -6.56
N ARG A 74 -5.99 3.35 -6.67
CA ARG A 74 -5.31 2.75 -5.52
C ARG A 74 -3.85 2.54 -5.85
N ALA A 75 -2.99 2.64 -4.82
CA ALA A 75 -1.60 2.28 -4.94
C ALA A 75 -1.47 0.76 -4.82
N PRO A 76 -0.60 0.13 -5.61
CA PRO A 76 -0.45 -1.33 -5.56
C PRO A 76 0.38 -1.77 -4.37
N LEU A 77 0.10 -2.97 -3.87
CA LEU A 77 0.87 -3.61 -2.82
C LEU A 77 1.89 -4.55 -3.46
N SER A 78 2.94 -4.85 -2.73
CA SER A 78 3.91 -5.83 -3.19
C SER A 78 3.26 -7.21 -3.25
N GLU A 79 3.88 -8.12 -3.97
CA GLU A 79 3.35 -9.47 -4.11
C GLU A 79 3.21 -10.17 -2.76
N SER A 80 4.19 -9.96 -1.88
CA SER A 80 4.14 -10.56 -0.55
C SER A 80 2.95 -10.07 0.26
N ALA A 81 2.69 -8.77 0.23
CA ALA A 81 1.57 -8.19 0.97
C ALA A 81 0.24 -8.65 0.38
N LEU A 82 0.16 -8.73 -0.95
CA LEU A 82 -1.06 -9.22 -1.58
C LEU A 82 -1.38 -10.64 -1.15
N PHE A 83 -0.34 -11.48 -1.06
CA PHE A 83 -0.52 -12.84 -0.60
C PHE A 83 -1.07 -12.88 0.83
N LEU A 84 -0.52 -12.07 1.73
CA LEU A 84 -0.95 -12.03 3.12
C LEU A 84 -2.35 -11.46 3.29
N LEU A 85 -2.76 -10.56 2.41
CA LEU A 85 -4.05 -9.90 2.51
C LEU A 85 -5.18 -10.64 1.81
N GLN A 86 -4.87 -11.68 1.06
CA GLN A 86 -5.92 -12.46 0.40
C GLN A 86 -6.80 -13.12 1.43
N PRO A 87 -8.10 -12.99 1.29
CA PRO A 87 -8.99 -13.69 2.21
C PRO A 87 -8.77 -15.16 1.98
N GLU A 88 -8.99 -15.92 2.97
CA GLU A 88 -8.78 -17.29 2.90
C GLU A 88 -9.78 -17.86 2.02
N ARG A 89 -9.53 -17.86 0.94
CA ARG A 89 -10.48 -18.41 0.01
C ARG A 89 -10.64 -19.88 0.10
N HIS A 90 -9.96 -19.09 0.81
CA HIS A 90 -10.04 -19.79 1.11
C HIS A 90 -10.54 -20.50 1.32
N ASP A 91 -10.57 -20.52 1.51
CA ASP A 91 -11.04 -21.13 1.86
C ASP A 91 -11.51 -21.81 1.83
N PRO A 92 -11.58 -22.13 1.85
CA PRO A 92 -12.15 -22.79 2.13
C PRO A 92 -12.40 -23.55 2.14
N GLU A 93 -12.18 -23.28 2.47
CA GLU A 93 -12.32 -23.89 2.49
C GLU A 93 -12.64 -24.31 2.75
N ARG A 94 -12.42 -24.13 2.92
CA ARG A 94 -12.60 -24.47 3.23
C ARG A 94 -13.27 -24.99 3.41
N LYS A 95 -13.55 -25.04 3.68
CA LYS A 95 -14.10 -25.60 3.83
C LYS A 95 -14.61 -26.12 4.03
N ASP A 96 -14.71 -26.06 4.36
CA ASP A 96 -15.21 -26.67 4.56
C ASP A 96 -15.62 -27.27 4.71
N PRO A 97 -15.66 -27.38 5.05
CA PRO A 97 -15.99 -28.11 5.33
C PRO A 97 -16.65 -28.47 5.48
N TYR A 98 -16.59 -28.20 5.75
CA TYR A 98 -17.11 -28.66 5.71
C TYR A 98 -17.74 -28.90 5.28
N SER A 99 -17.66 -28.54 5.19
CA SER A 99 -18.00 -28.84 4.75
C SER A 99 -18.33 -29.28 4.25
N SER A 100 -18.24 -29.35 4.41
CA SER A 100 -18.39 -29.93 4.09
C SER A 100 -18.71 -30.44 3.70
N LYS A 101 -18.66 -30.42 3.94
CA LYS A 101 -18.65 -30.98 3.73
C LYS A 101 -18.84 -31.40 3.39
#